data_0f1b494992d3504dd35c52d47fd7d320
#
_entry.id   0f1b494992d3504dd35c52d47fd7d320
#
_cell.length_a   1.000
_cell.length_b   1.000
_cell.length_c   1.000
_cell.angle_alpha   90.00
_cell.angle_beta   90.00
_cell.angle_gamma   90.00
#
_symmetry.space_group_name_H-M   'P 1'
#
loop_
_entity.id
_entity.type
_entity.pdbx_description
1 polymer ?
#
loop_
_entity_poly.entity_id
_entity_poly.type
_entity_poly.pdbx_seq_one_letter_code
_entity_poly.pdbx_strand_id
1 'polypeptide(L)'
;MNAKGKILIIDDNEDVLFALNLLLDPYVEKIKVTTQPTRIEHFMTTFQPDVILLDMNFRRDAISGQEGFDCLEQILKLDPQAIVLFMTAYADTDKAVRAIKAGAIDFIPKPWEKEKLLATLSSAIKLRDSRKEVRQLKEQVVALSAQDEEMPQMIGHSVPMREVFDTIRKLSDTDANILILGENGTGKDLVARSLRYFSPRRECPFITIDLGLSLI
;
A
#
# COMPACT_ATOMS: atom_id res chain seq x y z
N MET A 1 -9.31 -19.55 -15.48
CA MET A 1 -8.45 -18.63 -14.72
C MET A 1 -8.94 -18.62 -13.29
N ASN A 2 -8.25 -19.23 -12.36
CA ASN A 2 -8.61 -19.13 -10.93
C ASN A 2 -7.95 -17.86 -10.36
N ALA A 3 -8.66 -16.76 -10.35
CA ALA A 3 -8.25 -15.58 -9.60
C ALA A 3 -8.48 -15.87 -8.11
N LYS A 4 -7.42 -16.26 -7.40
CA LYS A 4 -7.48 -16.56 -5.96
C LYS A 4 -7.52 -15.25 -5.19
N GLY A 5 -8.70 -14.68 -4.98
CA GLY A 5 -8.87 -13.45 -4.21
C GLY A 5 -10.19 -13.41 -3.47
N LYS A 6 -10.22 -12.66 -2.37
CA LYS A 6 -11.41 -12.40 -1.55
C LYS A 6 -12.11 -11.15 -2.07
N ILE A 7 -13.38 -11.27 -2.41
CA ILE A 7 -14.17 -10.17 -2.96
C ILE A 7 -15.23 -9.73 -1.96
N LEU A 8 -15.31 -8.43 -1.71
CA LEU A 8 -16.42 -7.80 -1.00
C LEU A 8 -17.30 -7.07 -2.02
N ILE A 9 -18.60 -7.31 -2.01
CA ILE A 9 -19.57 -6.65 -2.87
C ILE A 9 -20.51 -5.84 -2.00
N ILE A 10 -20.64 -4.55 -2.31
CA ILE A 10 -21.48 -3.60 -1.58
C ILE A 10 -22.45 -2.97 -2.58
N ASP A 11 -23.71 -3.31 -2.45
CA ASP A 11 -24.79 -2.83 -3.33
C ASP A 11 -26.10 -2.92 -2.55
N ASP A 12 -26.96 -1.94 -2.62
CA ASP A 12 -28.23 -1.93 -1.88
C ASP A 12 -29.33 -2.80 -2.53
N ASN A 13 -29.07 -3.31 -3.73
CA ASN A 13 -29.95 -4.20 -4.45
C ASN A 13 -29.55 -5.68 -4.23
N GLU A 14 -30.40 -6.42 -3.51
CA GLU A 14 -30.16 -7.83 -3.21
C GLU A 14 -30.09 -8.71 -4.46
N ASP A 15 -30.83 -8.39 -5.53
CA ASP A 15 -30.81 -9.16 -6.78
C ASP A 15 -29.44 -9.01 -7.48
N VAL A 16 -28.85 -7.82 -7.42
CA VAL A 16 -27.49 -7.54 -7.92
C VAL A 16 -26.47 -8.33 -7.12
N LEU A 17 -26.55 -8.31 -5.80
CA LEU A 17 -25.67 -9.08 -4.93
C LEU A 17 -25.76 -10.58 -5.19
N PHE A 18 -26.98 -11.11 -5.34
CA PHE A 18 -27.20 -12.52 -5.64
C PHE A 18 -26.63 -12.91 -7.00
N ALA A 19 -26.91 -12.11 -8.05
CA ALA A 19 -26.42 -12.36 -9.40
C ALA A 19 -24.88 -12.34 -9.47
N LEU A 20 -24.24 -11.36 -8.84
CA LEU A 20 -22.77 -11.27 -8.77
C LEU A 20 -22.17 -12.41 -7.96
N ASN A 21 -22.75 -12.76 -6.82
CA ASN A 21 -22.27 -13.87 -6.01
C ASN A 21 -22.30 -15.19 -6.82
N LEU A 22 -23.42 -15.49 -7.49
CA LEU A 22 -23.55 -16.68 -8.31
C LEU A 22 -22.58 -16.70 -9.51
N LEU A 23 -22.39 -15.54 -10.14
CA LEU A 23 -21.51 -15.39 -11.29
C LEU A 23 -20.03 -15.56 -10.92
N LEU A 24 -19.60 -15.00 -9.77
CA LEU A 24 -18.19 -14.90 -9.40
C LEU A 24 -17.70 -16.06 -8.54
N ASP A 25 -18.58 -16.75 -7.80
CA ASP A 25 -18.21 -17.85 -6.89
C ASP A 25 -17.28 -18.90 -7.51
N PRO A 26 -17.48 -19.34 -8.78
CA PRO A 26 -16.56 -20.31 -9.40
C PRO A 26 -15.16 -19.79 -9.72
N TYR A 27 -14.93 -18.46 -9.67
CA TYR A 27 -13.72 -17.81 -10.16
C TYR A 27 -12.84 -17.20 -9.06
N VAL A 28 -13.35 -17.07 -7.84
CA VAL A 28 -12.68 -16.38 -6.72
C VAL A 28 -12.55 -17.30 -5.50
N GLU A 29 -11.76 -16.91 -4.52
CA GLU A 29 -11.56 -17.71 -3.30
C GLU A 29 -12.76 -17.65 -2.36
N LYS A 30 -13.22 -16.42 -2.08
CA LYS A 30 -14.35 -16.15 -1.18
C LYS A 30 -15.07 -14.87 -1.58
N ILE A 31 -16.37 -14.85 -1.40
CA ILE A 31 -17.20 -13.68 -1.58
C ILE A 31 -17.91 -13.34 -0.28
N LYS A 32 -17.98 -12.06 0.03
CA LYS A 32 -18.90 -11.48 1.00
C LYS A 32 -19.72 -10.41 0.33
N VAL A 33 -20.98 -10.32 0.69
CA VAL A 33 -21.92 -9.34 0.15
C VAL A 33 -22.57 -8.58 1.29
N THR A 34 -22.92 -7.32 1.06
CA THR A 34 -23.67 -6.52 2.02
C THR A 34 -24.47 -5.43 1.33
N THR A 35 -25.68 -5.21 1.82
CA THR A 35 -26.52 -4.07 1.43
C THR A 35 -26.28 -2.83 2.31
N GLN A 36 -25.43 -2.96 3.33
CA GLN A 36 -25.23 -1.93 4.35
C GLN A 36 -23.82 -1.35 4.30
N PRO A 37 -23.63 -0.12 3.82
CA PRO A 37 -22.34 0.55 3.85
C PRO A 37 -21.72 0.68 5.25
N THR A 38 -22.54 0.76 6.29
CA THR A 38 -22.08 0.83 7.69
C THR A 38 -21.27 -0.38 8.13
N ARG A 39 -21.31 -1.50 7.40
CA ARG A 39 -20.54 -2.71 7.69
C ARG A 39 -19.16 -2.75 7.02
N ILE A 40 -18.78 -1.72 6.28
CA ILE A 40 -17.48 -1.63 5.58
C ILE A 40 -16.33 -1.87 6.56
N GLU A 41 -16.26 -1.14 7.67
CA GLU A 41 -15.19 -1.25 8.64
C GLU A 41 -15.06 -2.67 9.21
N HIS A 42 -16.20 -3.30 9.53
CA HIS A 42 -16.22 -4.69 9.99
C HIS A 42 -15.63 -5.64 8.95
N PHE A 43 -15.99 -5.51 7.67
CA PHE A 43 -15.46 -6.40 6.63
C PHE A 43 -14.00 -6.09 6.30
N MET A 44 -13.58 -4.84 6.35
CA MET A 44 -12.18 -4.47 6.15
C MET A 44 -11.27 -5.11 7.20
N THR A 45 -11.73 -5.18 8.46
CA THR A 45 -10.97 -5.77 9.58
C THR A 45 -11.03 -7.30 9.61
N THR A 46 -12.22 -7.89 9.47
CA THR A 46 -12.42 -9.33 9.71
C THR A 46 -12.25 -10.19 8.48
N PHE A 47 -12.69 -9.70 7.32
CA PHE A 47 -12.63 -10.43 6.07
C PHE A 47 -11.40 -10.07 5.24
N GLN A 48 -10.93 -8.82 5.32
CA GLN A 48 -9.75 -8.31 4.60
C GLN A 48 -9.84 -8.59 3.09
N PRO A 49 -10.78 -7.94 2.38
CA PRO A 49 -11.00 -8.20 0.97
C PRO A 49 -9.79 -7.79 0.11
N ASP A 50 -9.53 -8.53 -0.95
CA ASP A 50 -8.51 -8.20 -1.94
C ASP A 50 -9.03 -7.17 -2.96
N VAL A 51 -10.31 -7.29 -3.32
CA VAL A 51 -11.00 -6.37 -4.21
C VAL A 51 -12.39 -6.08 -3.65
N ILE A 52 -12.81 -4.84 -3.78
CA ILE A 52 -14.13 -4.36 -3.36
C ILE A 52 -14.88 -3.91 -4.60
N LEU A 53 -16.05 -4.52 -4.86
CA LEU A 53 -17.04 -4.04 -5.80
C LEU A 53 -18.00 -3.14 -5.05
N LEU A 54 -18.08 -1.88 -5.41
CA LEU A 54 -18.87 -0.87 -4.70
C LEU A 54 -19.88 -0.24 -5.65
N ASP A 55 -21.15 -0.33 -5.30
CA ASP A 55 -22.14 0.43 -6.05
C ASP A 55 -21.92 1.93 -5.88
N MET A 56 -22.10 2.65 -6.96
CA MET A 56 -21.98 4.11 -6.96
C MET A 56 -23.24 4.79 -6.45
N ASN A 57 -24.41 4.20 -6.70
CA ASN A 57 -25.71 4.83 -6.47
C ASN A 57 -26.54 4.00 -5.49
N PHE A 58 -26.47 4.33 -4.20
CA PHE A 58 -27.38 3.78 -3.19
C PHE A 58 -28.76 4.44 -3.26
N ARG A 59 -29.82 3.75 -2.81
CA ARG A 59 -31.22 4.20 -2.90
C ARG A 59 -31.49 5.56 -2.30
N ARG A 60 -30.71 5.97 -1.30
CA ARG A 60 -30.87 7.29 -0.67
C ARG A 60 -30.37 8.44 -1.53
N ASP A 61 -29.48 8.14 -2.48
CA ASP A 61 -28.86 9.16 -3.34
C ASP A 61 -28.63 8.63 -4.78
N ALA A 62 -29.73 8.23 -5.43
CA ALA A 62 -29.69 7.70 -6.79
C ALA A 62 -29.18 8.69 -7.86
N ILE A 63 -29.09 10.01 -7.53
CA ILE A 63 -28.75 11.07 -8.49
C ILE A 63 -27.32 11.55 -8.32
N SER A 64 -26.84 11.82 -7.11
CA SER A 64 -25.51 12.44 -6.90
C SER A 64 -24.37 11.44 -6.83
N GLY A 65 -24.63 10.20 -6.36
CA GLY A 65 -23.61 9.18 -6.10
C GLY A 65 -22.71 9.50 -4.90
N GLN A 66 -23.06 10.50 -4.09
CA GLN A 66 -22.23 10.96 -2.98
C GLN A 66 -21.98 9.85 -1.95
N GLU A 67 -22.99 9.02 -1.66
CA GLU A 67 -22.84 7.88 -0.73
C GLU A 67 -21.74 6.90 -1.20
N GLY A 68 -21.65 6.61 -2.50
CA GLY A 68 -20.57 5.78 -3.05
C GLY A 68 -19.19 6.41 -2.85
N PHE A 69 -19.06 7.73 -3.03
CA PHE A 69 -17.80 8.44 -2.78
C PHE A 69 -17.44 8.47 -1.29
N ASP A 70 -18.41 8.65 -0.39
CA ASP A 70 -18.18 8.62 1.06
C ASP A 70 -17.71 7.22 1.50
N CYS A 71 -18.29 6.15 0.94
CA CYS A 71 -17.83 4.78 1.15
C CYS A 71 -16.39 4.56 0.64
N LEU A 72 -16.06 5.07 -0.56
CA LEU A 72 -14.70 4.99 -1.10
C LEU A 72 -13.70 5.68 -0.17
N GLU A 73 -14.02 6.90 0.28
CA GLU A 73 -13.17 7.65 1.20
C GLU A 73 -12.96 6.90 2.52
N GLN A 74 -14.03 6.31 3.08
CA GLN A 74 -13.94 5.49 4.28
C GLN A 74 -13.03 4.27 4.06
N ILE A 75 -13.18 3.55 2.93
CA ILE A 75 -12.35 2.39 2.60
C ILE A 75 -10.88 2.80 2.49
N LEU A 76 -10.58 3.89 1.77
CA LEU A 76 -9.20 4.36 1.56
C LEU A 76 -8.57 4.95 2.83
N LYS A 77 -9.35 5.43 3.80
CA LYS A 77 -8.85 5.79 5.14
C LYS A 77 -8.44 4.56 5.94
N LEU A 78 -9.16 3.44 5.80
CA LEU A 78 -8.85 2.18 6.50
C LEU A 78 -7.68 1.43 5.83
N ASP A 79 -7.65 1.38 4.51
CA ASP A 79 -6.55 0.82 3.71
C ASP A 79 -6.28 1.70 2.49
N PRO A 80 -5.26 2.59 2.53
CA PRO A 80 -4.89 3.45 1.40
C PRO A 80 -4.50 2.68 0.13
N GLN A 81 -4.26 1.38 0.24
CA GLN A 81 -3.93 0.51 -0.89
C GLN A 81 -5.08 -0.42 -1.30
N ALA A 82 -6.27 -0.21 -0.76
CA ALA A 82 -7.45 -0.98 -1.15
C ALA A 82 -7.70 -0.90 -2.66
N ILE A 83 -8.18 -2.00 -3.22
CA ILE A 83 -8.56 -2.07 -4.64
C ILE A 83 -10.08 -1.96 -4.70
N VAL A 84 -10.57 -0.80 -5.11
CA VAL A 84 -12.00 -0.52 -5.23
C VAL A 84 -12.36 -0.36 -6.70
N LEU A 85 -13.36 -1.12 -7.14
CA LEU A 85 -13.98 -1.05 -8.45
C LEU A 85 -15.41 -0.55 -8.25
N PHE A 86 -15.77 0.56 -8.88
CA PHE A 86 -17.15 1.02 -8.85
C PHE A 86 -18.03 0.25 -9.82
N MET A 87 -19.28 -0.01 -9.42
CA MET A 87 -20.34 -0.45 -10.32
C MET A 87 -21.23 0.75 -10.62
N THR A 88 -21.44 1.06 -11.88
CA THR A 88 -22.17 2.27 -12.30
C THR A 88 -23.14 1.99 -13.44
N ALA A 89 -24.23 2.74 -13.52
CA ALA A 89 -25.12 2.70 -14.68
C ALA A 89 -24.42 3.29 -15.92
N TYR A 90 -24.75 2.78 -17.09
CA TYR A 90 -24.07 2.97 -18.39
C TYR A 90 -23.89 4.43 -18.86
N ALA A 91 -24.54 5.41 -18.26
CA ALA A 91 -24.59 6.79 -18.77
C ALA A 91 -23.72 7.80 -18.01
N ASP A 92 -22.86 7.37 -17.08
CA ASP A 92 -22.24 8.30 -16.10
C ASP A 92 -20.71 8.34 -16.20
N THR A 93 -20.20 8.66 -17.40
CA THR A 93 -18.76 8.78 -17.66
C THR A 93 -18.10 9.85 -16.77
N ASP A 94 -18.80 10.94 -16.45
CA ASP A 94 -18.24 12.01 -15.59
C ASP A 94 -18.04 11.52 -14.15
N LYS A 95 -18.99 10.72 -13.64
CA LYS A 95 -18.84 10.10 -12.32
C LYS A 95 -17.74 9.05 -12.29
N ALA A 96 -17.58 8.26 -13.37
CA ALA A 96 -16.50 7.31 -13.50
C ALA A 96 -15.13 7.99 -13.44
N VAL A 97 -14.95 9.11 -14.16
CA VAL A 97 -13.71 9.91 -14.11
C VAL A 97 -13.47 10.49 -12.71
N ARG A 98 -14.53 11.00 -12.04
CA ARG A 98 -14.43 11.45 -10.65
C ARG A 98 -14.00 10.33 -9.71
N ALA A 99 -14.54 9.12 -9.89
CA ALA A 99 -14.23 7.96 -9.06
C ALA A 99 -12.74 7.58 -9.15
N ILE A 100 -12.18 7.55 -10.36
CA ILE A 100 -10.75 7.29 -10.56
C ILE A 100 -9.89 8.39 -9.89
N LYS A 101 -10.26 9.67 -10.05
CA LYS A 101 -9.57 10.78 -9.38
C LYS A 101 -9.68 10.71 -7.86
N ALA A 102 -10.75 10.14 -7.32
CA ALA A 102 -10.95 9.93 -5.89
C ALA A 102 -10.21 8.71 -5.33
N GLY A 103 -9.58 7.89 -6.20
CA GLY A 103 -8.75 6.74 -5.80
C GLY A 103 -9.33 5.37 -6.09
N ALA A 104 -10.49 5.28 -6.76
CA ALA A 104 -10.93 4.00 -7.31
C ALA A 104 -9.99 3.54 -8.42
N ILE A 105 -9.84 2.23 -8.59
CA ILE A 105 -8.94 1.66 -9.60
C ILE A 105 -9.59 1.61 -10.97
N ASP A 106 -10.88 1.26 -11.02
CA ASP A 106 -11.62 1.14 -12.27
C ASP A 106 -13.13 1.17 -11.98
N PHE A 107 -13.94 1.07 -13.03
CA PHE A 107 -15.39 0.96 -12.93
C PHE A 107 -15.94 -0.14 -13.83
N ILE A 108 -17.10 -0.67 -13.46
CA ILE A 108 -17.82 -1.74 -14.15
C ILE A 108 -19.22 -1.23 -14.49
N PRO A 109 -19.57 -1.10 -15.78
CA PRO A 109 -20.90 -0.65 -16.17
C PRO A 109 -21.96 -1.73 -15.86
N LYS A 110 -23.12 -1.30 -15.40
CA LYS A 110 -24.34 -2.12 -15.28
C LYS A 110 -25.25 -1.87 -16.50
N PRO A 111 -25.74 -2.91 -17.18
CA PRO A 111 -25.48 -4.33 -16.97
C PRO A 111 -24.07 -4.73 -17.43
N TRP A 112 -23.45 -5.62 -16.70
CA TRP A 112 -22.08 -6.08 -16.99
C TRP A 112 -22.07 -7.22 -18.01
N GLU A 113 -21.05 -7.23 -18.84
CA GLU A 113 -20.66 -8.37 -19.66
C GLU A 113 -19.74 -9.27 -18.83
N LYS A 114 -20.04 -10.58 -18.77
CA LYS A 114 -19.32 -11.54 -17.94
C LYS A 114 -17.80 -11.51 -18.17
N GLU A 115 -17.40 -11.53 -19.44
CA GLU A 115 -15.99 -11.58 -19.84
C GLU A 115 -15.24 -10.32 -19.40
N LYS A 116 -15.85 -9.15 -19.55
CA LYS A 116 -15.27 -7.88 -19.11
C LYS A 116 -15.17 -7.80 -17.59
N LEU A 117 -16.22 -8.19 -16.88
CA LEU A 117 -16.22 -8.23 -15.41
C LEU A 117 -15.07 -9.12 -14.89
N LEU A 118 -14.94 -10.35 -15.43
CA LEU A 118 -13.88 -11.26 -15.01
C LEU A 118 -12.48 -10.76 -15.38
N ALA A 119 -12.32 -10.11 -16.53
CA ALA A 119 -11.03 -9.52 -16.93
C ALA A 119 -10.63 -8.38 -15.99
N THR A 120 -11.55 -7.46 -15.68
CA THR A 120 -11.31 -6.35 -14.75
C THR A 120 -10.98 -6.87 -13.35
N LEU A 121 -11.75 -7.84 -12.83
CA LEU A 121 -11.46 -8.47 -11.55
C LEU A 121 -10.09 -9.16 -11.51
N SER A 122 -9.74 -9.91 -12.55
CA SER A 122 -8.44 -10.56 -12.64
C SER A 122 -7.29 -9.55 -12.59
N SER A 123 -7.44 -8.42 -13.29
CA SER A 123 -6.44 -7.34 -13.27
C SER A 123 -6.35 -6.67 -11.89
N ALA A 124 -7.49 -6.45 -11.25
CA ALA A 124 -7.58 -5.88 -9.90
C ALA A 124 -6.92 -6.78 -8.85
N ILE A 125 -7.14 -8.10 -8.90
CA ILE A 125 -6.50 -9.07 -8.00
C ILE A 125 -5.00 -9.08 -8.20
N LYS A 126 -4.50 -9.13 -9.45
CA LYS A 126 -3.07 -9.06 -9.74
C LYS A 126 -2.43 -7.78 -9.22
N LEU A 127 -3.12 -6.64 -9.34
CA LEU A 127 -2.64 -5.39 -8.79
C LEU A 127 -2.54 -5.45 -7.25
N ARG A 128 -3.53 -6.06 -6.58
CA ARG A 128 -3.50 -6.26 -5.12
C ARG A 128 -2.33 -7.14 -4.70
N ASP A 129 -2.11 -8.24 -5.41
CA ASP A 129 -0.99 -9.16 -5.14
C ASP A 129 0.35 -8.45 -5.28
N SER A 130 0.56 -7.69 -6.36
CA SER A 130 1.76 -6.89 -6.56
C SER A 130 1.97 -5.85 -5.45
N ARG A 131 0.91 -5.16 -5.00
CA ARG A 131 0.99 -4.21 -3.88
C ARG A 131 1.37 -4.90 -2.57
N LYS A 132 0.81 -6.09 -2.30
CA LYS A 132 1.16 -6.91 -1.13
C LYS A 132 2.63 -7.34 -1.15
N GLU A 133 3.10 -7.84 -2.30
CA GLU A 133 4.49 -8.26 -2.47
C GLU A 133 5.47 -7.10 -2.24
N VAL A 134 5.23 -5.94 -2.85
CA VAL A 134 6.05 -4.74 -2.63
C VAL A 134 6.05 -4.33 -1.16
N ARG A 135 4.91 -4.40 -0.48
CA ARG A 135 4.82 -4.09 0.95
C ARG A 135 5.63 -5.08 1.79
N GLN A 136 5.47 -6.40 1.54
CA GLN A 136 6.23 -7.43 2.25
C GLN A 136 7.74 -7.27 2.04
N LEU A 137 8.18 -7.00 0.81
CA LEU A 137 9.60 -6.75 0.53
C LEU A 137 10.11 -5.53 1.27
N LYS A 138 9.34 -4.44 1.32
CA LYS A 138 9.69 -3.25 2.11
C LYS A 138 9.79 -3.57 3.61
N GLU A 139 8.83 -4.30 4.16
CA GLU A 139 8.83 -4.72 5.56
C GLU A 139 10.02 -5.63 5.88
N GLN A 140 10.40 -6.55 4.97
CA GLN A 140 11.60 -7.38 5.11
C GLN A 140 12.88 -6.54 5.10
N VAL A 141 13.00 -5.58 4.17
CA VAL A 141 14.16 -4.68 4.11
C VAL A 141 14.27 -3.84 5.39
N VAL A 142 13.16 -3.34 5.91
CA VAL A 142 13.13 -2.61 7.18
C VAL A 142 13.53 -3.53 8.34
N ALA A 143 13.01 -4.75 8.41
CA ALA A 143 13.35 -5.71 9.46
C ALA A 143 14.84 -6.11 9.46
N LEU A 144 15.44 -6.27 8.26
CA LEU A 144 16.88 -6.51 8.13
C LEU A 144 17.73 -5.32 8.56
N SER A 145 17.18 -4.10 8.44
CA SER A 145 17.84 -2.85 8.86
C SER A 145 17.66 -2.54 10.35
N ALA A 146 16.64 -3.11 10.99
CA ALA A 146 16.27 -2.83 12.40
C ALA A 146 17.30 -3.36 13.42
N GLN A 147 18.23 -4.23 13.02
CA GLN A 147 19.35 -4.64 13.89
C GLN A 147 20.32 -3.48 14.20
N ASP A 148 20.15 -2.32 13.58
CA ASP A 148 20.98 -1.12 13.71
C ASP A 148 20.28 0.06 14.43
N GLU A 149 19.18 -0.17 15.15
CA GLU A 149 18.41 0.90 15.80
C GLU A 149 19.06 1.49 17.06
N GLU A 150 20.03 0.80 17.65
CA GLU A 150 20.76 1.37 18.79
C GLU A 150 21.66 2.52 18.34
N MET A 151 21.64 3.60 19.13
CA MET A 151 22.54 4.74 18.92
C MET A 151 23.98 4.25 18.89
N PRO A 152 24.73 4.45 17.79
CA PRO A 152 26.12 4.01 17.73
C PRO A 152 26.92 4.65 18.84
N GLN A 153 27.47 3.84 19.76
CA GLN A 153 28.27 4.32 20.87
C GLN A 153 29.70 4.69 20.37
N MET A 154 29.83 5.90 19.88
CA MET A 154 31.15 6.47 19.62
C MET A 154 31.66 7.16 20.88
N ILE A 155 32.73 6.60 21.45
CA ILE A 155 33.35 7.15 22.68
C ILE A 155 34.64 7.89 22.31
N GLY A 156 34.75 9.14 22.74
CA GLY A 156 35.98 9.94 22.56
C GLY A 156 35.82 11.36 23.10
N HIS A 157 36.84 11.82 23.79
CA HIS A 157 36.87 13.16 24.40
C HIS A 157 38.00 14.05 23.85
N SER A 158 38.82 13.51 22.94
CA SER A 158 39.91 14.28 22.31
C SER A 158 39.37 15.38 21.37
N VAL A 159 40.16 16.40 21.14
CA VAL A 159 39.77 17.49 20.23
C VAL A 159 39.44 16.96 18.82
N PRO A 160 40.25 16.07 18.20
CA PRO A 160 39.90 15.50 16.88
C PRO A 160 38.59 14.73 16.87
N MET A 161 38.25 14.00 17.95
CA MET A 161 36.98 13.27 18.02
C MET A 161 35.78 14.21 18.12
N ARG A 162 35.91 15.35 18.80
CA ARG A 162 34.83 16.36 18.83
C ARG A 162 34.59 16.95 17.45
N GLU A 163 35.64 17.22 16.68
CA GLU A 163 35.51 17.68 15.29
C GLU A 163 34.79 16.67 14.41
N VAL A 164 35.04 15.35 14.61
CA VAL A 164 34.29 14.27 13.92
C VAL A 164 32.81 14.31 14.29
N PHE A 165 32.48 14.43 15.59
CA PHE A 165 31.09 14.51 16.04
C PHE A 165 30.35 15.74 15.48
N ASP A 166 31.01 16.90 15.48
CA ASP A 166 30.43 18.12 14.91
C ASP A 166 30.22 18.01 13.39
N THR A 167 31.16 17.35 12.72
CA THR A 167 31.05 17.08 11.28
C THR A 167 29.89 16.12 10.96
N ILE A 168 29.73 15.04 11.73
CA ILE A 168 28.59 14.11 11.60
C ILE A 168 27.26 14.87 11.74
N ARG A 169 27.12 15.70 12.78
CA ARG A 169 25.89 16.48 12.99
C ARG A 169 25.58 17.45 11.85
N LYS A 170 26.61 18.13 11.32
CA LYS A 170 26.44 19.05 10.18
C LYS A 170 26.05 18.35 8.88
N LEU A 171 26.61 17.16 8.64
CA LEU A 171 26.39 16.43 7.40
C LEU A 171 25.12 15.60 7.42
N SER A 172 24.64 15.19 8.60
CA SER A 172 23.44 14.32 8.69
C SER A 172 22.16 14.97 8.18
N ASP A 173 22.05 16.29 8.16
CA ASP A 173 20.92 17.04 7.60
C ASP A 173 21.02 17.28 6.08
N THR A 174 22.08 16.78 5.43
CA THR A 174 22.30 17.00 3.99
C THR A 174 22.00 15.76 3.17
N ASP A 175 21.65 15.95 1.89
CA ASP A 175 21.50 14.88 0.90
C ASP A 175 22.80 14.58 0.13
N ALA A 176 23.94 15.06 0.60
CA ALA A 176 25.23 14.91 -0.06
C ALA A 176 25.76 13.47 0.02
N ASN A 177 26.48 13.05 -1.02
CA ASN A 177 27.27 11.82 -0.95
C ASN A 177 28.49 12.04 -0.07
N ILE A 178 28.70 11.17 0.92
CA ILE A 178 29.76 11.28 1.91
C ILE A 178 30.78 10.18 1.69
N LEU A 179 32.04 10.55 1.53
CA LEU A 179 33.18 9.62 1.51
C LEU A 179 33.88 9.63 2.85
N ILE A 180 33.96 8.48 3.53
CA ILE A 180 34.65 8.31 4.82
C ILE A 180 35.96 7.59 4.57
N LEU A 181 37.07 8.25 4.87
CA LEU A 181 38.42 7.73 4.70
C LEU A 181 39.06 7.41 6.06
N GLY A 182 39.88 6.36 6.10
CA GLY A 182 40.62 5.96 7.29
C GLY A 182 41.16 4.53 7.18
N GLU A 183 42.08 4.16 8.05
CA GLU A 183 42.63 2.81 8.12
C GLU A 183 41.58 1.76 8.55
N ASN A 184 41.90 0.48 8.36
CA ASN A 184 41.00 -0.59 8.81
C ASN A 184 40.90 -0.59 10.35
N GLY A 185 39.69 -0.80 10.86
CA GLY A 185 39.41 -0.81 12.30
C GLY A 185 39.24 0.57 12.96
N THR A 186 39.33 1.69 12.23
CA THR A 186 39.19 3.06 12.79
C THR A 186 37.73 3.48 13.07
N GLY A 187 36.73 2.61 12.87
CA GLY A 187 35.35 2.92 13.19
C GLY A 187 34.58 3.66 12.10
N LYS A 188 35.00 3.56 10.83
CA LYS A 188 34.26 4.15 9.68
C LYS A 188 32.81 3.72 9.62
N ASP A 189 32.51 2.46 9.95
CA ASP A 189 31.16 1.93 10.03
C ASP A 189 30.32 2.64 11.12
N LEU A 190 30.90 2.90 12.28
CA LEU A 190 30.24 3.67 13.34
C LEU A 190 29.94 5.11 12.92
N VAL A 191 30.80 5.73 12.11
CA VAL A 191 30.56 7.07 11.55
C VAL A 191 29.39 7.02 10.58
N ALA A 192 29.34 6.03 9.68
CA ALA A 192 28.25 5.87 8.72
C ALA A 192 26.90 5.64 9.44
N ARG A 193 26.87 4.77 10.45
CA ARG A 193 25.67 4.52 11.29
C ARG A 193 25.26 5.76 12.06
N SER A 194 26.20 6.55 12.57
CA SER A 194 25.91 7.81 13.27
C SER A 194 25.32 8.86 12.33
N LEU A 195 25.83 8.99 11.10
CA LEU A 195 25.27 9.85 10.08
C LEU A 195 23.80 9.48 9.78
N ARG A 196 23.49 8.18 9.59
CA ARG A 196 22.12 7.72 9.45
C ARG A 196 21.25 8.06 10.65
N TYR A 197 21.74 7.75 11.87
CA TYR A 197 20.99 7.94 13.12
C TYR A 197 20.54 9.38 13.33
N PHE A 198 21.38 10.36 13.01
CA PHE A 198 21.06 11.78 13.13
C PHE A 198 20.36 12.37 11.91
N SER A 199 20.20 11.62 10.81
CA SER A 199 19.59 12.13 9.59
C SER A 199 18.05 12.06 9.63
N PRO A 200 17.34 12.89 8.83
CA PRO A 200 15.90 12.74 8.61
C PRO A 200 15.49 11.36 8.08
N ARG A 201 16.45 10.58 7.55
CA ARG A 201 16.25 9.25 6.98
C ARG A 201 16.50 8.11 7.98
N ARG A 202 16.58 8.38 9.29
CA ARG A 202 16.88 7.34 10.30
C ARG A 202 15.91 6.15 10.25
N GLU A 203 14.66 6.39 9.88
CA GLU A 203 13.63 5.36 9.74
C GLU A 203 13.70 4.63 8.38
N CYS A 204 14.58 5.07 7.45
CA CYS A 204 14.74 4.40 6.16
C CYS A 204 15.68 3.21 6.27
N PRO A 205 15.56 2.19 5.38
CA PRO A 205 16.48 1.06 5.33
C PRO A 205 17.94 1.51 5.18
N PHE A 206 18.85 0.91 5.96
CA PHE A 206 20.28 1.09 5.85
C PHE A 206 20.92 -0.19 5.33
N ILE A 207 21.48 -0.15 4.12
CA ILE A 207 22.03 -1.32 3.45
C ILE A 207 23.55 -1.17 3.37
N THR A 208 24.27 -2.08 4.02
CA THR A 208 25.73 -2.16 3.94
C THR A 208 26.12 -3.14 2.85
N ILE A 209 26.98 -2.74 1.92
CA ILE A 209 27.52 -3.58 0.85
C ILE A 209 29.04 -3.62 1.00
N ASP A 210 29.59 -4.81 1.17
CA ASP A 210 31.04 -5.03 1.11
C ASP A 210 31.43 -5.43 -0.31
N LEU A 211 32.11 -4.53 -1.01
CA LEU A 211 32.56 -4.77 -2.39
C LEU A 211 33.84 -5.64 -2.45
N GLY A 212 34.49 -5.92 -1.33
CA GLY A 212 35.70 -6.74 -1.26
C GLY A 212 35.45 -8.27 -1.33
N LEU A 213 34.21 -8.71 -1.05
CA LEU A 213 33.84 -10.14 -1.02
C LEU A 213 33.24 -10.66 -2.34
N SER A 214 33.12 -9.84 -3.38
CA SER A 214 32.43 -10.21 -4.64
C SER A 214 33.36 -10.75 -5.75
N LEU A 215 34.59 -11.15 -5.43
CA LEU A 215 35.55 -11.70 -6.41
C LEU A 215 36.16 -13.01 -5.90
N ILE A 216 35.31 -14.03 -5.71
CA ILE A 216 35.73 -15.44 -5.76
C ILE A 216 34.60 -16.23 -6.44
#